data_28a7ff21feccd57306c1106766b332bf
#
_entry.id   28a7ff21feccd57306c1106766b332bf
#
_cell.length_a   1.000
_cell.length_b   1.000
_cell.length_c   1.000
_cell.angle_alpha   90.00
_cell.angle_beta   90.00
_cell.angle_gamma   90.00
#
_symmetry.space_group_name_H-M   'P 1'
#
loop_
_entity.id
_entity.type
_entity.pdbx_description
1 polymer ?
#
loop_
_entity_poly.entity_id
_entity_poly.type
_entity_poly.pdbx_seq_one_letter_code
_entity_poly.pdbx_strand_id
1 'polypeptide(L)'
;ERTLWHRVKQRARAKVMLHCCGGVRELLDDMIDAGLDAINPVQITCRGMEAGGLKRDFGPRLTFWGGGCDTRAVLIQGTPQQVRDHVRRQMEIWQPGGGYVFQQVHNIMADVPPANIVAMFDAARQ
;
A
#
# COMPACT_ATOMS: atom_id res chain seq x y z
N GLU A 1 -0.71 -19.35 11.45
CA GLU A 1 -1.05 -18.73 10.14
C GLU A 1 -0.29 -19.38 8.98
N ARG A 2 1.02 -19.59 9.09
CA ARG A 2 1.85 -20.23 8.04
C ARG A 2 1.21 -21.52 7.51
N THR A 3 0.80 -22.41 8.39
CA THR A 3 0.16 -23.68 8.01
C THR A 3 -1.18 -23.46 7.31
N LEU A 4 -1.97 -22.47 7.73
CA LEU A 4 -3.28 -22.17 7.14
C LEU A 4 -3.14 -21.65 5.71
N TRP A 5 -2.27 -20.68 5.45
CA TRP A 5 -2.09 -20.10 4.12
C TRP A 5 -1.52 -21.12 3.13
N HIS A 6 -0.57 -21.95 3.55
CA HIS A 6 -0.08 -23.07 2.74
C HIS A 6 -1.20 -24.05 2.36
N ARG A 7 -2.06 -24.42 3.31
CA ARG A 7 -3.19 -25.33 3.06
C ARG A 7 -4.22 -24.73 2.10
N VAL A 8 -4.48 -23.42 2.19
CA VAL A 8 -5.35 -22.72 1.24
C VAL A 8 -4.75 -22.80 -0.17
N LYS A 9 -3.47 -22.46 -0.32
CA LYS A 9 -2.79 -22.48 -1.63
C LYS A 9 -2.67 -23.87 -2.24
N GLN A 10 -2.58 -24.90 -1.44
CA GLN A 10 -2.61 -26.30 -1.94
C GLN A 10 -3.98 -26.71 -2.49
N ARG A 11 -5.07 -26.08 -2.03
CA ARG A 11 -6.44 -26.46 -2.38
C ARG A 11 -7.14 -25.48 -3.32
N ALA A 12 -6.60 -24.29 -3.49
CA ALA A 12 -7.19 -23.24 -4.30
C ALA A 12 -6.11 -22.45 -5.06
N ARG A 13 -6.45 -21.98 -6.27
CA ARG A 13 -5.61 -21.04 -7.03
C ARG A 13 -5.76 -19.59 -6.53
N ALA A 14 -6.17 -19.41 -5.28
CA ALA A 14 -6.40 -18.11 -4.69
C ALA A 14 -5.08 -17.42 -4.29
N LYS A 15 -5.06 -16.10 -4.39
CA LYS A 15 -4.03 -15.26 -3.79
C LYS A 15 -4.38 -14.91 -2.35
N VAL A 16 -3.38 -14.80 -1.50
CA VAL A 16 -3.56 -14.43 -0.09
C VAL A 16 -3.21 -12.95 0.07
N MET A 17 -4.20 -12.17 0.47
CA MET A 17 -4.02 -10.77 0.85
C MET A 17 -4.24 -10.59 2.36
N LEU A 18 -3.33 -9.89 3.02
CA LEU A 18 -3.46 -9.54 4.43
C LEU A 18 -3.73 -8.05 4.57
N HIS A 19 -4.80 -7.71 5.31
CA HIS A 19 -4.97 -6.35 5.83
C HIS A 19 -4.30 -6.25 7.20
N CYS A 20 -3.24 -5.46 7.30
CA CYS A 20 -2.52 -5.23 8.53
C CYS A 20 -1.99 -3.79 8.59
N CYS A 21 -2.55 -2.98 9.50
CA CYS A 21 -2.10 -1.62 9.77
C CYS A 21 -0.80 -1.63 10.60
N GLY A 22 -0.04 -0.54 10.52
CA GLY A 22 1.15 -0.35 11.32
C GLY A 22 2.46 -0.70 10.61
N GLY A 23 3.53 -0.74 11.38
CA GLY A 23 4.87 -1.07 10.91
C GLY A 23 5.10 -2.58 10.94
N VAL A 24 4.94 -3.24 9.82
CA VAL A 24 5.03 -4.71 9.69
C VAL A 24 6.28 -5.18 8.95
N ARG A 25 7.19 -4.26 8.59
CA ARG A 25 8.36 -4.56 7.77
C ARG A 25 9.15 -5.77 8.27
N GLU A 26 9.39 -5.85 9.56
CA GLU A 26 10.20 -6.92 10.18
C GLU A 26 9.55 -8.31 10.05
N LEU A 27 8.26 -8.37 9.76
CA LEU A 27 7.49 -9.60 9.61
C LEU A 27 7.28 -10.00 8.14
N LEU A 28 7.61 -9.13 7.18
CA LEU A 28 7.25 -9.35 5.77
C LEU A 28 7.92 -10.58 5.17
N ASP A 29 9.18 -10.85 5.47
CA ASP A 29 9.84 -12.07 4.98
C ASP A 29 9.14 -13.33 5.48
N ASP A 30 8.84 -13.42 6.77
CA ASP A 30 8.12 -14.55 7.34
C ASP A 30 6.69 -14.70 6.77
N MET A 31 6.01 -13.58 6.51
CA MET A 31 4.68 -13.57 5.91
C MET A 31 4.71 -14.04 4.45
N ILE A 32 5.68 -13.57 3.66
CA ILE A 32 5.90 -14.01 2.28
C ILE A 32 6.21 -15.51 2.24
N ASP A 33 7.10 -15.97 3.08
CA ASP A 33 7.45 -17.39 3.21
C ASP A 33 6.26 -18.24 3.66
N ALA A 34 5.34 -17.67 4.44
CA ALA A 34 4.07 -18.30 4.79
C ALA A 34 3.06 -18.34 3.65
N GLY A 35 3.31 -17.64 2.54
CA GLY A 35 2.46 -17.64 1.35
C GLY A 35 1.65 -16.36 1.13
N LEU A 36 2.02 -15.24 1.74
CA LEU A 36 1.41 -13.93 1.47
C LEU A 36 1.74 -13.48 0.04
N ASP A 37 0.74 -13.06 -0.72
CA ASP A 37 0.90 -12.50 -2.06
C ASP A 37 0.72 -10.97 -2.09
N ALA A 38 -0.10 -10.41 -1.21
CA ALA A 38 -0.36 -8.98 -1.16
C ALA A 38 -0.59 -8.47 0.26
N ILE A 39 -0.14 -7.24 0.52
CA ILE A 39 -0.36 -6.55 1.79
C ILE A 39 -1.12 -5.25 1.59
N ASN A 40 -2.03 -4.94 2.51
CA ASN A 40 -2.88 -3.74 2.57
C ASN A 40 -2.95 -3.25 4.03
N PRO A 41 -3.02 -1.96 4.32
CA PRO A 41 -3.10 -0.80 3.43
C PRO A 41 -1.74 -0.14 3.13
N VAL A 42 -0.63 -0.71 3.56
CA VAL A 42 0.74 -0.18 3.45
C VAL A 42 0.88 1.18 4.13
N GLN A 43 1.02 1.18 5.44
CA GLN A 43 1.07 2.40 6.23
C GLN A 43 2.46 3.05 6.16
N ILE A 44 2.71 3.79 5.08
CA ILE A 44 4.01 4.39 4.72
C ILE A 44 4.57 5.37 5.77
N THR A 45 3.77 5.81 6.72
CA THR A 45 4.17 6.72 7.81
C THR A 45 4.73 6.00 9.03
N CYS A 46 4.67 4.67 9.07
CA CYS A 46 5.27 3.89 10.14
C CYS A 46 6.77 3.68 9.90
N ARG A 47 7.50 3.52 10.99
CA ARG A 47 8.95 3.25 10.94
C ARG A 47 9.26 2.02 10.06
N GLY A 48 10.16 2.18 9.12
CA GLY A 48 10.59 1.12 8.20
C GLY A 48 9.61 0.83 7.06
N MET A 49 8.50 1.55 6.98
CA MET A 49 7.46 1.34 5.95
C MET A 49 7.55 2.32 4.79
N GLU A 50 8.68 2.99 4.63
CA GLU A 50 8.91 3.92 3.52
C GLU A 50 8.83 3.19 2.18
N ALA A 51 8.07 3.76 1.23
CA ALA A 51 7.73 3.17 -0.06
C ALA A 51 8.96 2.64 -0.82
N GLY A 52 10.02 3.45 -0.93
CA GLY A 52 11.23 3.07 -1.67
C GLY A 52 11.97 1.87 -1.09
N GLY A 53 12.04 1.79 0.25
CA GLY A 53 12.64 0.65 0.94
C GLY A 53 11.83 -0.63 0.75
N LEU A 54 10.51 -0.54 0.93
CA LEU A 54 9.61 -1.67 0.76
C LEU A 54 9.63 -2.19 -0.69
N LYS A 55 9.55 -1.28 -1.67
CA LYS A 55 9.55 -1.64 -3.09
C LYS A 55 10.84 -2.33 -3.51
N ARG A 56 11.99 -1.81 -3.07
CA ARG A 56 13.30 -2.39 -3.37
C ARG A 56 13.44 -3.80 -2.78
N ASP A 57 13.07 -3.96 -1.51
CA ASP A 57 13.42 -5.17 -0.75
C ASP A 57 12.39 -6.30 -0.96
N PHE A 58 11.12 -5.96 -1.17
CA PHE A 58 10.03 -6.94 -1.25
C PHE A 58 9.25 -6.91 -2.57
N GLY A 59 9.39 -5.86 -3.39
CA GLY A 59 8.64 -5.71 -4.65
C GLY A 59 8.65 -6.90 -5.60
N PRO A 60 9.78 -7.64 -5.74
CA PRO A 60 9.81 -8.86 -6.57
C PRO A 60 8.93 -10.01 -6.05
N ARG A 61 8.57 -10.00 -4.78
CA ARG A 61 7.88 -11.13 -4.11
C ARG A 61 6.50 -10.78 -3.55
N LEU A 62 6.19 -9.50 -3.40
CA LEU A 62 4.98 -9.04 -2.70
C LEU A 62 4.28 -7.94 -3.50
N THR A 63 2.97 -8.05 -3.63
CA THR A 63 2.13 -6.96 -4.14
C THR A 63 1.78 -6.00 -3.02
N PHE A 64 2.04 -4.72 -3.24
CA PHE A 64 1.61 -3.65 -2.33
C PHE A 64 0.27 -3.07 -2.77
N TRP A 65 -0.72 -3.19 -1.93
CA TRP A 65 -2.06 -2.65 -2.15
C TRP A 65 -2.31 -1.51 -1.17
N GLY A 66 -2.04 -0.29 -1.58
CA GLY A 66 -2.12 0.89 -0.73
C GLY A 66 -0.82 1.70 -0.72
N GLY A 67 -0.69 2.61 0.24
CA GLY A 67 0.48 3.48 0.35
C GLY A 67 0.56 4.58 -0.72
N GLY A 68 -0.47 4.76 -1.53
CA GLY A 68 -0.50 5.76 -2.60
C GLY A 68 -0.75 7.19 -2.14
N CYS A 69 -1.38 7.35 -0.98
CA CYS A 69 -1.58 8.66 -0.36
C CYS A 69 -1.69 8.53 1.16
N ASP A 70 -0.93 9.35 1.89
CA ASP A 70 -1.08 9.48 3.33
C ASP A 70 -2.43 10.16 3.66
N THR A 71 -3.28 9.44 4.39
CA THR A 71 -4.63 9.91 4.74
C THR A 71 -4.64 10.91 5.88
N ARG A 72 -3.64 10.94 6.75
CA ARG A 72 -3.64 11.79 7.96
C ARG A 72 -3.07 13.18 7.72
N ALA A 73 -1.87 13.26 7.18
CA ALA A 73 -1.22 14.56 6.99
C ALA A 73 -1.53 15.16 5.62
N VAL A 74 -1.55 14.34 4.55
CA VAL A 74 -1.66 14.84 3.19
C VAL A 74 -3.11 14.96 2.75
N LEU A 75 -3.87 13.87 2.82
CA LEU A 75 -5.23 13.84 2.27
C LEU A 75 -6.22 14.72 3.05
N ILE A 76 -6.09 14.77 4.39
CA ILE A 76 -6.95 15.60 5.25
C ILE A 76 -6.49 17.07 5.25
N GLN A 77 -5.18 17.31 5.45
CA GLN A 77 -4.66 18.64 5.78
C GLN A 77 -4.06 19.36 4.58
N GLY A 78 -3.74 18.64 3.50
CA GLY A 78 -3.10 19.22 2.33
C GLY A 78 -4.06 19.99 1.44
N THR A 79 -3.51 20.85 0.58
CA THR A 79 -4.23 21.41 -0.56
C THR A 79 -4.36 20.36 -1.67
N PRO A 80 -5.32 20.50 -2.63
CA PRO A 80 -5.42 19.60 -3.78
C PRO A 80 -4.10 19.45 -4.57
N GLN A 81 -3.31 20.54 -4.65
CA GLN A 81 -2.02 20.48 -5.33
C GLN A 81 -1.00 19.64 -4.55
N GLN A 82 -0.93 19.80 -3.23
CA GLN A 82 -0.05 18.99 -2.38
C GLN A 82 -0.41 17.51 -2.43
N VAL A 83 -1.72 17.18 -2.50
CA VAL A 83 -2.19 15.82 -2.68
C VAL A 83 -1.72 15.25 -4.02
N ARG A 84 -1.88 15.99 -5.14
CA ARG A 84 -1.39 15.56 -6.46
C ARG A 84 0.11 15.28 -6.45
N ASP A 85 0.89 16.20 -5.89
CA ASP A 85 2.34 16.08 -5.87
C ASP A 85 2.80 14.89 -5.01
N HIS A 86 2.12 14.66 -3.89
CA HIS A 86 2.38 13.50 -3.05
C HIS A 86 2.06 12.18 -3.78
N VAL A 87 0.89 12.07 -4.39
CA VAL A 87 0.48 10.88 -5.13
C VAL A 87 1.43 10.58 -6.29
N ARG A 88 1.81 11.58 -7.09
CA ARG A 88 2.79 11.40 -8.18
C ARG A 88 4.11 10.83 -7.68
N ARG A 89 4.66 11.37 -6.60
CA ARG A 89 5.89 10.83 -5.98
C ARG A 89 5.73 9.38 -5.53
N GLN A 90 4.58 9.03 -4.94
CA GLN A 90 4.31 7.64 -4.57
C GLN A 90 4.20 6.74 -5.80
N MET A 91 3.52 7.18 -6.85
CA MET A 91 3.39 6.41 -8.09
C MET A 91 4.74 6.17 -8.78
N GLU A 92 5.63 7.17 -8.82
CA GLU A 92 7.00 7.03 -9.34
C GLU A 92 7.80 5.93 -8.61
N ILE A 93 7.54 5.72 -7.32
CA ILE A 93 8.19 4.68 -6.53
C ILE A 93 7.52 3.31 -6.75
N TRP A 94 6.19 3.27 -6.72
CA TRP A 94 5.46 2.01 -6.69
C TRP A 94 5.26 1.34 -8.06
N GLN A 95 5.08 2.13 -9.13
CA GLN A 95 4.74 1.61 -10.47
C GLN A 95 5.84 0.77 -11.12
N PRO A 96 7.14 1.14 -11.06
CA PRO A 96 8.17 0.39 -11.76
C PRO A 96 8.16 -1.10 -11.40
N GLY A 97 8.16 -1.97 -12.42
CA GLY A 97 8.18 -3.42 -12.23
C GLY A 97 6.84 -4.05 -11.81
N GLY A 98 5.76 -3.29 -11.71
CA GLY A 98 4.44 -3.81 -11.32
C GLY A 98 4.34 -4.18 -9.83
N GLY A 99 3.43 -5.11 -9.49
CA GLY A 99 3.21 -5.52 -8.10
C GLY A 99 2.62 -4.42 -7.21
N TYR A 100 1.83 -3.53 -7.80
CA TYR A 100 1.22 -2.41 -7.07
C TYR A 100 -0.25 -2.21 -7.45
N VAL A 101 -1.08 -1.98 -6.46
CA VAL A 101 -2.49 -1.57 -6.61
C VAL A 101 -2.67 -0.24 -5.87
N PHE A 102 -3.03 0.80 -6.62
CA PHE A 102 -3.23 2.12 -6.04
C PHE A 102 -4.40 2.12 -5.06
N GLN A 103 -4.13 2.59 -3.86
CA GLN A 103 -5.09 2.94 -2.84
C GLN A 103 -4.41 3.90 -1.85
N GLN A 104 -5.19 4.78 -1.23
CA GLN A 104 -4.72 5.57 -0.09
C GLN A 104 -4.38 4.65 1.11
N VAL A 105 -3.67 5.19 2.07
CA VAL A 105 -3.43 4.50 3.34
C VAL A 105 -4.73 4.49 4.15
N HIS A 106 -5.30 3.31 4.40
CA HIS A 106 -6.52 3.14 5.18
C HIS A 106 -7.79 3.82 4.59
N ASN A 107 -8.86 3.90 5.35
CA ASN A 107 -10.15 4.45 4.91
C ASN A 107 -10.09 5.98 4.71
N ILE A 108 -10.87 6.48 3.75
CA ILE A 108 -11.16 7.91 3.63
C ILE A 108 -12.19 8.27 4.70
N MET A 109 -11.81 9.17 5.59
CA MET A 109 -12.66 9.60 6.70
C MET A 109 -13.54 10.80 6.30
N ALA A 110 -14.57 11.07 7.10
CA ALA A 110 -15.57 12.11 6.80
C ALA A 110 -15.01 13.55 6.80
N ASP A 111 -13.86 13.77 7.41
CA ASP A 111 -13.16 15.05 7.49
C ASP A 111 -12.23 15.32 6.29
N VAL A 112 -12.14 14.40 5.34
CA VAL A 112 -11.35 14.60 4.12
C VAL A 112 -12.10 15.52 3.15
N PRO A 113 -11.49 16.65 2.71
CA PRO A 113 -12.12 17.52 1.72
C PRO A 113 -12.38 16.78 0.40
N PRO A 114 -13.60 16.87 -0.18
CA PRO A 114 -13.92 16.19 -1.45
C PRO A 114 -12.97 16.53 -2.60
N ALA A 115 -12.51 17.80 -2.66
CA ALA A 115 -11.54 18.24 -3.66
C ALA A 115 -10.19 17.49 -3.57
N ASN A 116 -9.78 17.08 -2.37
CA ASN A 116 -8.57 16.28 -2.16
C ASN A 116 -8.76 14.84 -2.64
N ILE A 117 -9.95 14.27 -2.46
CA ILE A 117 -10.26 12.93 -2.98
C ILE A 117 -10.19 12.92 -4.50
N VAL A 118 -10.81 13.90 -5.16
CA VAL A 118 -10.74 14.05 -6.63
C VAL A 118 -9.29 14.22 -7.08
N ALA A 119 -8.53 15.12 -6.42
CA ALA A 119 -7.13 15.37 -6.75
C ALA A 119 -6.25 14.11 -6.61
N MET A 120 -6.52 13.27 -5.62
CA MET A 120 -5.81 12.01 -5.39
C MET A 120 -6.03 11.03 -6.56
N PHE A 121 -7.29 10.79 -6.94
CA PHE A 121 -7.59 9.85 -8.02
C PHE A 121 -7.20 10.36 -9.40
N ASP A 122 -7.31 11.66 -9.65
CA ASP A 122 -6.85 12.26 -10.90
C ASP A 122 -5.32 12.13 -11.07
N ALA A 123 -4.57 12.33 -10.00
CA ALA A 123 -3.12 12.16 -10.03
C ALA A 123 -2.68 10.71 -10.23
N ALA A 124 -3.45 9.76 -9.69
CA ALA A 124 -3.14 8.33 -9.82
C ALA A 124 -3.41 7.75 -11.23
N ARG A 125 -4.17 8.46 -12.07
CA ARG A 125 -4.50 8.03 -13.45
C ARG A 125 -3.52 8.54 -14.50
N GLN A 126 -2.64 9.46 -14.14
CA GLN A 126 -1.63 10.05 -15.03
C GLN A 126 -0.36 9.20 -15.06
#